data_b9c76eb27231e208bd32eea0ecca2980
#
_entry.id   b9c76eb27231e208bd32eea0ecca2980
#
_cell.length_a   1.000
_cell.length_b   1.000
_cell.length_c   1.000
_cell.angle_alpha   90.00
_cell.angle_beta   90.00
_cell.angle_gamma   90.00
#
_symmetry.space_group_name_H-M   'P 1'
#
loop_
_entity.id
_entity.type
_entity.pdbx_description
1 polymer ?
#
loop_
_entity_poly.entity_id
_entity_poly.type
_entity_poly.pdbx_seq_one_letter_code
_entity_poly.pdbx_strand_id
1 'polypeptide(L)'
;MSDLVTLLEIGTPLAGTAGGLGYARVKAPAVYWSLVGMPITRTRFAFTYRTTMDVCGLTVAPSRLRAFLSRTVTRSREAQPVPPKVRRVRPTSTGLRVTLRLPAGMEPADIAAASNRLRHAWGVHAVHVVEVKPGTVELRMTGYDVLRWVRMPRRVPRRPMVIPVARREDGTAFVRDYRAIPHALTLGANQSGKSMYQRNLIKGLAEHRIALAGIDCKRGVEQAPFSSRLSALATNPDEASGLVDALVDELEDRLDLLKEHQGITAGTPEVEITSDIWGLPADKRPVPIVVLIDEVAELFMVATRKDEERRDRMVTQLIRIAQLSRAVGIYLEICGQRFGSELGRGATMLRAQLTGRVVHRVNDKQTAEMGLGDIAPEAVSVATTIPPDRPGVAVAGDSSGGWSRIRTPQISISEVAAVCRQFAHLTPDVPAIAAWRPVAPAISDPADAPSLVKPKPVTE
;
A
#
# COMPACT_ATOMS: atom_id res chain seq x y z
N MET A 1 52.29 34.66 8.07
CA MET A 1 50.94 35.32 8.00
C MET A 1 50.22 35.05 6.65
N SER A 2 50.96 34.88 5.55
CA SER A 2 50.35 34.57 4.23
C SER A 2 49.65 33.21 4.17
N ASP A 3 50.18 32.17 4.82
CA ASP A 3 49.64 30.81 4.75
C ASP A 3 48.35 30.63 5.54
N LEU A 4 48.16 31.43 6.60
CA LEU A 4 46.91 31.43 7.40
C LEU A 4 45.75 32.10 6.67
N VAL A 5 46.04 33.15 5.90
CA VAL A 5 45.05 33.86 5.06
C VAL A 5 44.62 32.99 3.90
N THR A 6 45.56 32.31 3.27
CA THR A 6 45.26 31.38 2.16
C THR A 6 44.47 30.15 2.63
N LEU A 7 44.76 29.63 3.83
CA LEU A 7 43.97 28.55 4.46
C LEU A 7 42.56 29.01 4.84
N LEU A 8 42.37 30.27 5.26
CA LEU A 8 41.06 30.85 5.55
C LEU A 8 40.26 31.14 4.25
N GLU A 9 40.93 31.64 3.19
CA GLU A 9 40.29 31.95 1.91
C GLU A 9 39.84 30.70 1.16
N ILE A 10 40.54 29.58 1.26
CA ILE A 10 40.16 28.29 0.65
C ILE A 10 39.29 27.45 1.60
N GLY A 11 39.52 27.53 2.89
CA GLY A 11 38.84 26.75 3.91
C GLY A 11 37.36 27.18 4.11
N THR A 12 37.11 28.51 4.10
CA THR A 12 35.72 29.02 4.30
C THR A 12 34.75 28.66 3.21
N PRO A 13 35.05 28.79 1.89
CA PRO A 13 34.14 28.35 0.85
C PRO A 13 33.99 26.80 0.79
N LEU A 14 35.06 26.04 1.12
CA LEU A 14 34.96 24.58 1.22
C LEU A 14 34.12 24.13 2.41
N ALA A 15 34.26 24.75 3.56
CA ALA A 15 33.43 24.52 4.73
C ALA A 15 31.97 24.92 4.50
N GLY A 16 31.73 26.06 3.81
CA GLY A 16 30.41 26.52 3.43
C GLY A 16 29.71 25.60 2.40
N THR A 17 30.46 25.10 1.42
CA THR A 17 29.92 24.12 0.44
C THR A 17 29.69 22.77 1.07
N ALA A 18 30.55 22.27 1.94
CA ALA A 18 30.37 21.03 2.67
C ALA A 18 29.16 21.11 3.64
N GLY A 19 29.02 22.23 4.37
CA GLY A 19 27.87 22.51 5.21
C GLY A 19 26.57 22.60 4.41
N GLY A 20 26.59 23.31 3.27
CA GLY A 20 25.46 23.40 2.35
C GLY A 20 25.03 22.05 1.76
N LEU A 21 25.99 21.20 1.37
CA LEU A 21 25.72 19.84 0.89
C LEU A 21 25.19 18.95 2.01
N GLY A 22 25.73 19.05 3.24
CA GLY A 22 25.22 18.35 4.41
C GLY A 22 23.78 18.74 4.74
N TYR A 23 23.47 20.04 4.71
CA TYR A 23 22.12 20.56 4.90
C TYR A 23 21.17 20.08 3.79
N ALA A 24 21.57 20.16 2.52
CA ALA A 24 20.77 19.69 1.39
C ALA A 24 20.50 18.18 1.48
N ARG A 25 21.45 17.38 1.93
CA ARG A 25 21.27 15.94 2.14
C ARG A 25 20.18 15.63 3.15
N VAL A 26 20.01 16.44 4.19
CA VAL A 26 19.04 16.24 5.27
C VAL A 26 17.69 16.88 4.95
N LYS A 27 17.68 18.13 4.47
CA LYS A 27 16.46 18.93 4.28
C LYS A 27 15.87 18.88 2.87
N ALA A 28 16.70 18.62 1.85
CA ALA A 28 16.30 18.51 0.44
C ALA A 28 16.93 17.28 -0.24
N PRO A 29 16.69 16.06 0.25
CA PRO A 29 17.39 14.85 -0.20
C PRO A 29 17.18 14.55 -1.70
N ALA A 30 16.05 14.94 -2.28
CA ALA A 30 15.81 14.80 -3.72
C ALA A 30 16.72 15.68 -4.57
N VAL A 31 16.97 16.92 -4.13
CA VAL A 31 17.89 17.85 -4.81
C VAL A 31 19.32 17.36 -4.67
N TYR A 32 19.72 17.02 -3.44
CA TYR A 32 21.05 16.43 -3.19
C TYR A 32 21.27 15.18 -4.05
N TRP A 33 20.28 14.28 -4.11
CA TRP A 33 20.37 13.08 -4.93
C TRP A 33 20.58 13.41 -6.41
N SER A 34 19.78 14.30 -6.96
CA SER A 34 19.84 14.63 -8.39
C SER A 34 21.18 15.27 -8.80
N LEU A 35 21.74 16.12 -7.95
CA LEU A 35 22.97 16.87 -8.26
C LEU A 35 24.25 16.12 -7.89
N VAL A 36 24.24 15.37 -6.80
CA VAL A 36 25.46 14.78 -6.21
C VAL A 36 25.34 13.26 -6.06
N GLY A 37 24.27 12.78 -5.41
CA GLY A 37 24.13 11.36 -5.09
C GLY A 37 24.04 10.45 -6.29
N MET A 38 23.27 10.83 -7.30
CA MET A 38 23.05 10.01 -8.49
C MET A 38 24.32 9.89 -9.36
N PRO A 39 25.05 10.97 -9.71
CA PRO A 39 26.31 10.85 -10.41
C PRO A 39 27.33 9.97 -9.67
N ILE A 40 27.52 10.20 -8.36
CA ILE A 40 28.44 9.40 -7.53
C ILE A 40 28.04 7.92 -7.52
N THR A 41 26.74 7.62 -7.29
CA THR A 41 26.28 6.23 -7.27
C THR A 41 26.42 5.55 -8.62
N ARG A 42 26.12 6.26 -9.71
CA ARG A 42 26.30 5.74 -11.08
C ARG A 42 27.76 5.41 -11.38
N THR A 43 28.65 6.31 -11.04
CA THR A 43 30.11 6.11 -11.20
C THR A 43 30.59 4.94 -10.34
N ARG A 44 30.24 4.93 -9.06
CA ARG A 44 30.58 3.84 -8.13
C ARG A 44 30.06 2.50 -8.66
N PHE A 45 28.79 2.43 -9.07
CA PHE A 45 28.21 1.24 -9.68
C PHE A 45 29.03 0.78 -10.90
N ALA A 46 29.38 1.69 -11.82
CA ALA A 46 30.10 1.33 -13.03
C ALA A 46 31.49 0.74 -12.74
N PHE A 47 32.21 1.33 -11.77
CA PHE A 47 33.56 0.88 -11.43
C PHE A 47 33.60 -0.37 -10.55
N THR A 48 32.64 -0.51 -9.63
CA THR A 48 32.66 -1.60 -8.63
C THR A 48 31.74 -2.76 -8.97
N TYR A 49 30.98 -2.70 -10.07
CA TYR A 49 29.94 -3.69 -10.39
C TYR A 49 30.43 -5.14 -10.32
N ARG A 50 31.52 -5.45 -11.05
CA ARG A 50 32.07 -6.82 -11.12
C ARG A 50 32.54 -7.31 -9.75
N THR A 51 33.33 -6.49 -9.07
CA THR A 51 33.87 -6.82 -7.75
C THR A 51 32.75 -6.99 -6.73
N THR A 52 31.74 -6.11 -6.77
CA THR A 52 30.59 -6.21 -5.88
C THR A 52 29.80 -7.50 -6.11
N MET A 53 29.54 -7.86 -7.37
CA MET A 53 28.84 -9.11 -7.70
C MET A 53 29.61 -10.33 -7.23
N ASP A 54 30.93 -10.33 -7.38
CA ASP A 54 31.78 -11.42 -6.95
C ASP A 54 31.81 -11.57 -5.42
N VAL A 55 32.07 -10.48 -4.70
CA VAL A 55 32.07 -10.47 -3.22
C VAL A 55 30.68 -10.83 -2.64
N CYS A 56 29.62 -10.48 -3.33
CA CYS A 56 28.27 -10.87 -2.94
C CYS A 56 27.90 -12.32 -3.31
N GLY A 57 28.78 -13.07 -3.97
CA GLY A 57 28.50 -14.44 -4.41
C GLY A 57 27.49 -14.51 -5.58
N LEU A 58 27.37 -13.43 -6.35
CA LEU A 58 26.44 -13.30 -7.48
C LEU A 58 27.16 -13.47 -8.82
N THR A 59 28.02 -14.48 -8.89
CA THR A 59 28.76 -14.86 -10.09
C THR A 59 28.64 -16.36 -10.31
N VAL A 60 28.66 -16.77 -11.58
CA VAL A 60 28.57 -18.19 -11.96
C VAL A 60 29.86 -18.60 -12.65
N ALA A 61 30.27 -19.86 -12.49
CA ALA A 61 31.40 -20.40 -13.19
C ALA A 61 31.26 -20.25 -14.72
N PRO A 62 32.30 -19.86 -15.45
CA PRO A 62 32.21 -19.68 -16.89
C PRO A 62 31.92 -21.02 -17.59
N SER A 63 31.14 -20.98 -18.69
CA SER A 63 30.85 -22.16 -19.48
C SER A 63 32.15 -22.79 -20.03
N ARG A 64 32.15 -24.11 -20.24
CA ARG A 64 33.32 -24.86 -20.75
C ARG A 64 33.93 -24.22 -21.99
N LEU A 65 33.09 -23.75 -22.92
CA LEU A 65 33.54 -23.07 -24.15
C LEU A 65 34.24 -21.74 -23.83
N ARG A 66 33.73 -20.95 -22.88
CA ARG A 66 34.31 -19.67 -22.49
C ARG A 66 35.59 -19.86 -21.69
N ALA A 67 35.68 -20.92 -20.87
CA ALA A 67 36.88 -21.29 -20.16
C ALA A 67 37.97 -21.75 -21.15
N PHE A 68 37.63 -22.50 -22.21
CA PHE A 68 38.53 -22.90 -23.28
C PHE A 68 39.05 -21.69 -24.08
N LEU A 69 38.15 -20.79 -24.50
CA LEU A 69 38.53 -19.59 -25.24
C LEU A 69 39.42 -18.64 -24.41
N SER A 70 39.18 -18.52 -23.12
CA SER A 70 39.99 -17.67 -22.22
C SER A 70 41.41 -18.24 -22.07
N ARG A 71 41.59 -19.57 -22.05
CA ARG A 71 42.89 -20.23 -21.99
C ARG A 71 43.67 -20.09 -23.28
N THR A 72 42.97 -20.17 -24.42
CA THR A 72 43.61 -20.19 -25.75
C THR A 72 43.92 -18.78 -26.26
N VAL A 73 43.05 -17.80 -26.05
CA VAL A 73 43.16 -16.44 -26.62
C VAL A 73 43.80 -15.45 -25.66
N THR A 74 43.46 -15.49 -24.35
CA THR A 74 43.98 -14.50 -23.38
C THR A 74 45.14 -14.99 -22.51
N ARG A 75 45.58 -16.24 -22.67
CA ARG A 75 46.65 -16.87 -21.85
C ARG A 75 46.42 -16.74 -20.33
N SER A 76 45.19 -16.44 -19.88
CA SER A 76 44.85 -16.34 -18.48
C SER A 76 44.71 -17.73 -17.86
N ARG A 77 45.43 -18.00 -16.77
CA ARG A 77 45.42 -19.30 -16.10
C ARG A 77 44.06 -19.63 -15.43
N GLU A 78 43.27 -18.64 -15.08
CA GLU A 78 41.96 -18.83 -14.45
C GLU A 78 40.85 -18.12 -15.20
N ALA A 79 39.80 -18.87 -15.50
CA ALA A 79 38.61 -18.30 -16.12
C ALA A 79 37.79 -17.52 -15.08
N GLN A 80 37.68 -16.22 -15.26
CA GLN A 80 36.99 -15.34 -14.33
C GLN A 80 35.50 -15.67 -14.18
N PRO A 81 34.94 -15.64 -12.97
CA PRO A 81 33.52 -15.80 -12.72
C PRO A 81 32.68 -14.78 -13.52
N VAL A 82 31.50 -15.21 -13.95
CA VAL A 82 30.63 -14.41 -14.82
C VAL A 82 29.52 -13.78 -14.01
N PRO A 83 29.50 -12.45 -13.84
CA PRO A 83 28.40 -11.74 -13.22
C PRO A 83 27.19 -11.60 -14.15
N PRO A 84 25.99 -11.29 -13.67
CA PRO A 84 24.85 -10.90 -14.50
C PRO A 84 25.22 -9.79 -15.49
N LYS A 85 24.67 -9.85 -16.70
CA LYS A 85 24.99 -8.85 -17.73
C LYS A 85 24.12 -7.61 -17.58
N VAL A 86 24.74 -6.45 -17.34
CA VAL A 86 24.05 -5.16 -17.34
C VAL A 86 23.53 -4.87 -18.76
N ARG A 87 22.21 -4.69 -18.89
CA ARG A 87 21.56 -4.35 -20.16
C ARG A 87 21.25 -2.86 -20.26
N ARG A 88 20.79 -2.28 -19.17
CA ARG A 88 20.38 -0.89 -19.14
C ARG A 88 20.53 -0.29 -17.74
N VAL A 89 20.96 0.96 -17.68
CA VAL A 89 20.98 1.78 -16.46
C VAL A 89 20.17 3.03 -16.72
N ARG A 90 19.13 3.27 -15.93
CA ARG A 90 18.26 4.44 -16.02
C ARG A 90 18.25 5.21 -14.71
N PRO A 91 18.65 6.48 -14.68
CA PRO A 91 18.45 7.33 -13.53
C PRO A 91 16.94 7.62 -13.34
N THR A 92 16.53 7.76 -12.09
CA THR A 92 15.20 8.21 -11.69
C THR A 92 15.33 9.34 -10.70
N SER A 93 14.23 10.05 -10.43
CA SER A 93 14.21 11.13 -9.43
C SER A 93 14.52 10.64 -8.00
N THR A 94 14.40 9.35 -7.74
CA THR A 94 14.59 8.75 -6.42
C THR A 94 15.78 7.80 -6.35
N GLY A 95 16.32 7.36 -7.50
CA GLY A 95 17.36 6.32 -7.51
C GLY A 95 17.85 5.95 -8.90
N LEU A 96 18.23 4.68 -9.06
CA LEU A 96 18.65 4.08 -10.32
C LEU A 96 17.83 2.82 -10.60
N ARG A 97 17.46 2.59 -11.86
CA ARG A 97 16.93 1.31 -12.34
C ARG A 97 17.96 0.63 -13.22
N VAL A 98 18.36 -0.56 -12.85
CA VAL A 98 19.37 -1.35 -13.57
C VAL A 98 18.77 -2.67 -14.03
N THR A 99 18.68 -2.86 -15.34
CA THR A 99 18.20 -4.10 -15.92
C THR A 99 19.38 -5.06 -16.11
N LEU A 100 19.30 -6.24 -15.50
CA LEU A 100 20.28 -7.30 -15.55
C LEU A 100 19.73 -8.52 -16.29
N ARG A 101 20.54 -9.15 -17.13
CA ARG A 101 20.27 -10.49 -17.65
C ARG A 101 21.06 -11.49 -16.82
N LEU A 102 20.34 -12.44 -16.23
CA LEU A 102 20.93 -13.48 -15.39
C LEU A 102 21.68 -14.50 -16.24
N PRO A 103 22.84 -15.00 -15.80
CA PRO A 103 23.47 -16.15 -16.37
C PRO A 103 22.71 -17.44 -16.03
N ALA A 104 22.90 -18.50 -16.82
CA ALA A 104 22.31 -19.79 -16.51
C ALA A 104 22.80 -20.30 -15.14
N GLY A 105 21.89 -20.82 -14.34
CA GLY A 105 22.16 -21.29 -12.98
C GLY A 105 22.04 -20.21 -11.88
N MET A 106 21.54 -19.02 -12.21
CA MET A 106 21.23 -17.96 -11.24
C MET A 106 19.75 -17.62 -11.32
N GLU A 107 19.11 -17.48 -10.17
CA GLU A 107 17.70 -17.13 -10.02
C GLU A 107 17.50 -15.69 -9.53
N PRO A 108 16.32 -15.07 -9.78
CA PRO A 108 15.99 -13.76 -9.22
C PRO A 108 16.10 -13.71 -7.69
N ALA A 109 15.77 -14.82 -7.01
CA ALA A 109 15.86 -14.97 -5.57
C ALA A 109 17.29 -14.81 -5.02
N ASP A 110 18.30 -15.26 -5.75
CA ASP A 110 19.72 -15.12 -5.35
C ASP A 110 20.10 -13.64 -5.21
N ILE A 111 19.68 -12.82 -6.17
CA ILE A 111 19.95 -11.38 -6.15
C ILE A 111 19.11 -10.69 -5.08
N ALA A 112 17.86 -11.12 -4.88
CA ALA A 112 16.99 -10.59 -3.85
C ALA A 112 17.55 -10.85 -2.45
N ALA A 113 18.06 -12.03 -2.18
CA ALA A 113 18.74 -12.39 -0.92
C ALA A 113 19.99 -11.53 -0.64
N ALA A 114 20.68 -11.05 -1.69
CA ALA A 114 21.84 -10.19 -1.58
C ALA A 114 21.50 -8.69 -1.49
N SER A 115 20.24 -8.28 -1.55
CA SER A 115 19.81 -6.86 -1.64
C SER A 115 20.44 -5.97 -0.57
N ASN A 116 20.54 -6.42 0.68
CA ASN A 116 21.18 -5.67 1.75
C ASN A 116 22.68 -5.48 1.52
N ARG A 117 23.39 -6.51 1.04
CA ARG A 117 24.84 -6.43 0.73
C ARG A 117 25.06 -5.43 -0.43
N LEU A 118 24.23 -5.52 -1.47
CA LEU A 118 24.27 -4.61 -2.62
C LEU A 118 23.98 -3.16 -2.22
N ARG A 119 23.00 -2.94 -1.31
CA ARG A 119 22.69 -1.63 -0.77
C ARG A 119 23.91 -0.97 -0.11
N HIS A 120 24.60 -1.70 0.74
CA HIS A 120 25.80 -1.21 1.42
C HIS A 120 26.97 -0.98 0.45
N ALA A 121 27.21 -1.93 -0.47
CA ALA A 121 28.29 -1.82 -1.43
C ALA A 121 28.16 -0.57 -2.33
N TRP A 122 26.97 -0.23 -2.77
CA TRP A 122 26.76 0.95 -3.64
C TRP A 122 26.37 2.22 -2.88
N GLY A 123 26.17 2.14 -1.56
CA GLY A 123 25.83 3.29 -0.72
C GLY A 123 24.46 3.88 -1.01
N VAL A 124 23.49 3.02 -1.37
CA VAL A 124 22.10 3.41 -1.63
C VAL A 124 21.22 3.09 -0.42
N HIS A 125 20.04 3.71 -0.35
CA HIS A 125 19.10 3.51 0.76
C HIS A 125 18.44 2.12 0.71
N ALA A 126 18.02 1.68 -0.46
CA ALA A 126 17.38 0.38 -0.66
C ALA A 126 17.67 -0.18 -2.06
N VAL A 127 17.63 -1.50 -2.17
CA VAL A 127 17.70 -2.24 -3.46
C VAL A 127 16.55 -3.25 -3.47
N HIS A 128 15.66 -3.13 -4.45
CA HIS A 128 14.60 -4.10 -4.73
C HIS A 128 14.87 -4.80 -6.03
N VAL A 129 14.56 -6.08 -6.06
CA VAL A 129 14.72 -6.94 -7.23
C VAL A 129 13.34 -7.29 -7.76
N VAL A 130 13.10 -6.99 -9.03
CA VAL A 130 11.84 -7.30 -9.70
C VAL A 130 12.16 -8.10 -10.95
N GLU A 131 11.58 -9.29 -11.07
CA GLU A 131 11.65 -10.04 -12.31
C GLU A 131 10.79 -9.36 -13.38
N VAL A 132 11.40 -9.02 -14.51
CA VAL A 132 10.71 -8.37 -15.64
C VAL A 132 10.22 -9.40 -16.64
N LYS A 133 11.02 -10.44 -16.86
CA LYS A 133 10.75 -11.60 -17.68
C LYS A 133 11.75 -12.70 -17.34
N PRO A 134 11.50 -13.97 -17.68
CA PRO A 134 12.40 -15.07 -17.41
C PRO A 134 13.86 -14.75 -17.73
N GLY A 135 14.74 -14.90 -16.74
CA GLY A 135 16.18 -14.62 -16.86
C GLY A 135 16.55 -13.13 -16.95
N THR A 136 15.63 -12.21 -16.65
CA THR A 136 15.90 -10.77 -16.65
C THR A 136 15.28 -10.09 -15.44
N VAL A 137 16.09 -9.44 -14.63
CA VAL A 137 15.65 -8.71 -13.44
C VAL A 137 15.94 -7.22 -13.57
N GLU A 138 15.12 -6.41 -12.90
CA GLU A 138 15.36 -4.99 -12.70
C GLU A 138 15.70 -4.73 -11.24
N LEU A 139 16.91 -4.20 -11.00
CA LEU A 139 17.28 -3.66 -9.70
C LEU A 139 16.71 -2.25 -9.58
N ARG A 140 15.82 -2.03 -8.64
CA ARG A 140 15.29 -0.72 -8.29
C ARG A 140 16.05 -0.21 -7.07
N MET A 141 17.02 0.63 -7.31
CA MET A 141 17.83 1.23 -6.25
C MET A 141 17.22 2.58 -5.85
N THR A 142 17.04 2.80 -4.57
CA THR A 142 16.57 4.08 -4.02
C THR A 142 17.75 4.78 -3.34
N GLY A 143 18.06 6.00 -3.74
CA GLY A 143 19.27 6.71 -3.29
C GLY A 143 19.14 7.33 -1.90
N TYR A 144 17.92 7.62 -1.45
CA TYR A 144 17.64 8.22 -0.15
C TYR A 144 16.30 7.74 0.40
N ASP A 145 16.04 7.96 1.69
CA ASP A 145 14.76 7.59 2.33
C ASP A 145 13.60 8.45 1.80
N VAL A 146 12.93 7.96 0.75
CA VAL A 146 11.77 8.62 0.12
C VAL A 146 10.58 8.68 1.07
N LEU A 147 10.51 7.76 2.03
CA LEU A 147 9.42 7.64 2.99
C LEU A 147 9.64 8.51 4.25
N ARG A 148 10.75 9.24 4.35
CA ARG A 148 10.99 10.14 5.48
C ARG A 148 9.99 11.31 5.52
N TRP A 149 9.70 11.91 4.35
CA TRP A 149 8.77 13.02 4.18
C TRP A 149 7.82 12.71 3.02
N VAL A 150 6.60 12.31 3.35
CA VAL A 150 5.66 11.84 2.33
C VAL A 150 4.96 13.01 1.65
N ARG A 151 5.24 13.17 0.37
CA ARG A 151 4.46 14.02 -0.54
C ARG A 151 3.99 13.15 -1.69
N MET A 152 2.68 13.13 -1.93
CA MET A 152 2.13 12.36 -3.03
C MET A 152 2.65 12.88 -4.37
N PRO A 153 2.91 11.99 -5.35
CA PRO A 153 3.30 12.41 -6.70
C PRO A 153 2.21 13.28 -7.33
N ARG A 154 2.61 14.32 -8.06
CA ARG A 154 1.67 15.22 -8.74
C ARG A 154 0.88 14.53 -9.86
N ARG A 155 1.45 13.51 -10.47
CA ARG A 155 0.81 12.73 -11.53
C ARG A 155 0.43 11.35 -10.99
N VAL A 156 -0.85 11.15 -10.77
CA VAL A 156 -1.42 9.86 -10.39
C VAL A 156 -2.41 9.48 -11.49
N PRO A 157 -2.45 8.22 -11.92
CA PRO A 157 -3.45 7.76 -12.87
C PRO A 157 -4.87 8.03 -12.32
N ARG A 158 -5.66 8.81 -13.04
CA ARG A 158 -7.09 9.00 -12.72
C ARG A 158 -7.88 7.94 -13.50
N ARG A 159 -8.27 6.90 -12.82
CA ARG A 159 -9.14 5.84 -13.35
C ARG A 159 -10.26 5.60 -12.34
N PRO A 160 -11.48 5.26 -12.80
CA PRO A 160 -12.53 4.86 -11.89
C PRO A 160 -12.05 3.72 -10.98
N MET A 161 -12.36 3.79 -9.69
CA MET A 161 -11.99 2.80 -8.66
C MET A 161 -10.48 2.63 -8.40
N VAL A 162 -9.63 3.59 -8.83
CA VAL A 162 -8.19 3.62 -8.54
C VAL A 162 -7.85 4.82 -7.67
N ILE A 163 -7.61 4.56 -6.39
CA ILE A 163 -7.46 5.60 -5.35
C ILE A 163 -6.00 5.68 -4.91
N PRO A 164 -5.33 6.83 -5.05
CA PRO A 164 -3.99 7.03 -4.51
C PRO A 164 -4.04 7.23 -2.99
N VAL A 165 -3.40 6.33 -2.24
CA VAL A 165 -3.51 6.28 -0.77
C VAL A 165 -2.17 6.59 -0.09
N ALA A 166 -1.07 6.14 -0.67
CA ALA A 166 0.25 6.22 -0.05
C ALA A 166 1.35 6.43 -1.10
N ARG A 167 2.55 6.68 -0.63
CA ARG A 167 3.74 6.74 -1.47
C ARG A 167 4.57 5.48 -1.28
N ARG A 168 5.03 4.89 -2.38
CA ARG A 168 6.00 3.79 -2.38
C ARG A 168 7.42 4.31 -2.17
N GLU A 169 8.30 3.46 -1.69
CA GLU A 169 9.71 3.80 -1.48
C GLU A 169 10.47 4.11 -2.79
N ASP A 170 10.02 3.64 -3.94
CA ASP A 170 10.55 4.04 -5.25
C ASP A 170 10.05 5.43 -5.71
N GLY A 171 9.26 6.13 -4.89
CA GLY A 171 8.72 7.45 -5.15
C GLY A 171 7.41 7.48 -5.94
N THR A 172 6.92 6.33 -6.41
CA THR A 172 5.62 6.22 -7.10
C THR A 172 4.46 6.26 -6.10
N ALA A 173 3.23 6.52 -6.60
CA ALA A 173 2.04 6.38 -5.78
C ALA A 173 1.72 4.91 -5.54
N PHE A 174 1.36 4.56 -4.32
CA PHE A 174 0.61 3.35 -4.03
C PHE A 174 -0.87 3.66 -4.23
N VAL A 175 -1.47 2.92 -5.12
CA VAL A 175 -2.89 3.06 -5.45
C VAL A 175 -3.66 1.83 -4.98
N ARG A 176 -4.84 2.05 -4.47
CA ARG A 176 -5.82 1.04 -4.21
C ARG A 176 -6.70 0.89 -5.46
N ASP A 177 -6.53 -0.20 -6.18
CA ASP A 177 -7.30 -0.52 -7.39
C ASP A 177 -8.34 -1.59 -7.04
N TYR A 178 -9.59 -1.19 -6.87
CA TYR A 178 -10.67 -2.07 -6.43
C TYR A 178 -11.11 -3.08 -7.49
N ARG A 179 -10.87 -2.77 -8.76
CA ARG A 179 -11.19 -3.71 -9.84
C ARG A 179 -10.18 -4.85 -9.94
N ALA A 180 -8.91 -4.54 -9.68
CA ALA A 180 -7.84 -5.54 -9.68
C ALA A 180 -7.81 -6.34 -8.37
N ILE A 181 -7.94 -5.66 -7.23
CA ILE A 181 -7.87 -6.24 -5.89
C ILE A 181 -9.13 -5.82 -5.12
N PRO A 182 -10.22 -6.61 -5.15
CA PRO A 182 -11.51 -6.17 -4.62
C PRO A 182 -11.52 -5.99 -3.10
N HIS A 183 -10.88 -6.88 -2.36
CA HIS A 183 -10.93 -6.91 -0.91
C HIS A 183 -9.53 -6.79 -0.31
N ALA A 184 -9.40 -5.98 0.74
CA ALA A 184 -8.12 -5.76 1.40
C ALA A 184 -8.22 -5.85 2.92
N LEU A 185 -7.11 -6.28 3.51
CA LEU A 185 -6.87 -6.33 4.94
C LEU A 185 -5.76 -5.35 5.31
N THR A 186 -6.02 -4.49 6.28
CA THR A 186 -5.03 -3.58 6.87
C THR A 186 -4.79 -3.95 8.33
N LEU A 187 -3.58 -4.42 8.65
CA LEU A 187 -3.19 -4.77 10.02
C LEU A 187 -2.17 -3.78 10.59
N GLY A 188 -2.16 -3.66 11.90
CA GLY A 188 -1.13 -2.89 12.62
C GLY A 188 -1.50 -2.59 14.05
N ALA A 189 -0.49 -2.36 14.88
CA ALA A 189 -0.63 -1.99 16.28
C ALA A 189 -1.29 -0.60 16.45
N ASN A 190 -1.64 -0.27 17.70
CA ASN A 190 -2.09 1.08 18.02
C ASN A 190 -1.05 2.12 17.61
N GLN A 191 -1.50 3.28 17.13
CA GLN A 191 -0.67 4.40 16.67
C GLN A 191 0.29 4.06 15.51
N SER A 192 0.11 2.92 14.84
CA SER A 192 0.93 2.54 13.69
C SER A 192 0.57 3.28 12.39
N GLY A 193 -0.61 3.90 12.32
CA GLY A 193 -1.09 4.66 11.16
C GLY A 193 -2.26 4.04 10.40
N LYS A 194 -2.91 2.98 10.92
CA LYS A 194 -4.10 2.37 10.30
C LYS A 194 -5.22 3.37 10.01
N SER A 195 -5.66 4.13 11.03
CA SER A 195 -6.72 5.14 10.87
C SER A 195 -6.31 6.23 9.86
N MET A 196 -5.01 6.54 9.76
CA MET A 196 -4.50 7.49 8.78
C MET A 196 -4.60 6.93 7.35
N TYR A 197 -4.34 5.63 7.19
CA TYR A 197 -4.52 4.93 5.92
C TYR A 197 -6.00 4.94 5.50
N GLN A 198 -6.90 4.57 6.40
CA GLN A 198 -8.34 4.57 6.15
C GLN A 198 -8.87 5.98 5.84
N ARG A 199 -8.41 7.02 6.54
CA ARG A 199 -8.74 8.43 6.25
C ARG A 199 -8.31 8.86 4.83
N ASN A 200 -7.13 8.45 4.37
CA ASN A 200 -6.69 8.72 3.01
C ASN A 200 -7.53 7.96 1.97
N LEU A 201 -7.97 6.74 2.28
CA LEU A 201 -8.94 6.00 1.45
C LEU A 201 -10.27 6.75 1.36
N ILE A 202 -10.87 7.13 2.50
CA ILE A 202 -12.14 7.87 2.55
C ILE A 202 -12.02 9.17 1.76
N LYS A 203 -10.94 9.93 1.97
CA LYS A 203 -10.67 11.17 1.21
C LYS A 203 -10.69 10.91 -0.30
N GLY A 204 -9.94 9.92 -0.76
CA GLY A 204 -9.87 9.61 -2.19
C GLY A 204 -11.18 9.08 -2.75
N LEU A 205 -11.90 8.25 -2.01
CA LEU A 205 -13.20 7.71 -2.40
C LEU A 205 -14.29 8.80 -2.42
N ALA A 206 -14.20 9.81 -1.54
CA ALA A 206 -15.17 10.89 -1.46
C ALA A 206 -15.30 11.69 -2.77
N GLU A 207 -14.23 11.77 -3.56
CA GLU A 207 -14.20 12.49 -4.85
C GLU A 207 -14.97 11.75 -5.99
N HIS A 208 -15.50 10.55 -5.71
CA HIS A 208 -16.16 9.70 -6.71
C HIS A 208 -17.59 9.36 -6.29
N ARG A 209 -18.47 9.10 -7.26
CA ARG A 209 -19.83 8.60 -7.00
C ARG A 209 -19.78 7.11 -6.62
N ILE A 210 -19.45 6.84 -5.36
CA ILE A 210 -19.30 5.50 -4.76
C ILE A 210 -20.04 5.52 -3.43
N ALA A 211 -20.83 4.50 -3.13
CA ALA A 211 -21.45 4.35 -1.83
C ALA A 211 -20.39 3.91 -0.81
N LEU A 212 -20.27 4.63 0.29
CA LEU A 212 -19.39 4.30 1.40
C LEU A 212 -20.24 3.78 2.55
N ALA A 213 -20.05 2.50 2.91
CA ALA A 213 -20.72 1.86 4.02
C ALA A 213 -19.73 1.65 5.16
N GLY A 214 -19.88 2.41 6.24
CA GLY A 214 -19.01 2.36 7.40
C GLY A 214 -19.48 1.33 8.43
N ILE A 215 -18.55 0.60 9.04
CA ILE A 215 -18.76 -0.23 10.21
C ILE A 215 -17.71 0.15 11.25
N ASP A 216 -18.15 0.88 12.29
CA ASP A 216 -17.31 1.37 13.37
C ASP A 216 -17.96 1.08 14.73
N CYS A 217 -17.77 -0.14 15.21
CA CYS A 217 -18.36 -0.63 16.46
C CYS A 217 -17.80 0.04 17.73
N LYS A 218 -16.89 1.00 17.58
CA LYS A 218 -16.45 1.90 18.66
C LYS A 218 -17.39 3.13 18.78
N ARG A 219 -18.68 2.93 18.59
CA ARG A 219 -19.71 3.97 18.61
C ARG A 219 -19.53 5.05 17.52
N GLY A 220 -18.90 4.70 16.41
CA GLY A 220 -18.71 5.60 15.28
C GLY A 220 -17.61 6.66 15.46
N VAL A 221 -16.78 6.60 16.51
CA VAL A 221 -15.79 7.65 16.84
C VAL A 221 -14.82 7.94 15.70
N GLU A 222 -14.42 6.93 14.97
CA GLU A 222 -13.47 7.09 13.85
C GLU A 222 -14.14 7.51 12.54
N GLN A 223 -15.40 7.08 12.28
CA GLN A 223 -16.05 7.28 10.97
C GLN A 223 -17.19 8.29 10.97
N ALA A 224 -17.87 8.56 12.10
CA ALA A 224 -18.95 9.55 12.17
C ALA A 224 -18.56 10.97 11.71
N PRO A 225 -17.29 11.44 11.88
CA PRO A 225 -16.88 12.74 11.32
C PRO A 225 -17.02 12.84 9.79
N PHE A 226 -17.16 11.73 9.09
CA PHE A 226 -17.27 11.63 7.62
C PHE A 226 -18.71 11.37 7.15
N SER A 227 -19.68 11.42 8.06
CA SER A 227 -21.11 11.11 7.85
C SER A 227 -21.73 11.76 6.62
N SER A 228 -21.32 13.00 6.30
CA SER A 228 -21.81 13.72 5.11
C SER A 228 -21.54 13.00 3.79
N ARG A 229 -20.63 12.03 3.78
CA ARG A 229 -20.23 11.28 2.57
C ARG A 229 -20.51 9.77 2.70
N LEU A 230 -20.94 9.31 3.87
CA LEU A 230 -21.31 7.91 4.08
C LEU A 230 -22.75 7.67 3.63
N SER A 231 -22.97 6.61 2.85
CA SER A 231 -24.30 6.11 2.48
C SER A 231 -24.91 5.27 3.60
N ALA A 232 -24.08 4.65 4.45
CA ALA A 232 -24.47 3.91 5.63
C ALA A 232 -23.39 3.97 6.71
N LEU A 233 -23.79 3.90 8.00
CA LEU A 233 -22.87 3.78 9.15
C LEU A 233 -23.50 2.91 10.22
N ALA A 234 -22.89 1.78 10.53
CA ALA A 234 -23.21 0.95 11.67
C ALA A 234 -22.24 1.22 12.82
N THR A 235 -22.75 1.47 14.02
CA THR A 235 -21.96 1.95 15.17
C THR A 235 -21.84 0.93 16.31
N ASN A 236 -22.51 -0.19 16.17
CA ASN A 236 -22.50 -1.30 17.12
C ASN A 236 -22.64 -2.65 16.39
N PRO A 237 -22.36 -3.79 17.05
CA PRO A 237 -22.40 -5.10 16.39
C PRO A 237 -23.77 -5.54 15.86
N ASP A 238 -24.89 -5.09 16.47
CA ASP A 238 -26.23 -5.43 15.98
C ASP A 238 -26.54 -4.68 14.67
N GLU A 239 -26.25 -3.38 14.63
CA GLU A 239 -26.34 -2.59 13.39
C GLU A 239 -25.41 -3.12 12.30
N ALA A 240 -24.18 -3.53 12.67
CA ALA A 240 -23.23 -4.11 11.74
C ALA A 240 -23.75 -5.42 11.11
N SER A 241 -24.36 -6.29 11.92
CA SER A 241 -24.97 -7.52 11.43
C SER A 241 -26.11 -7.24 10.44
N GLY A 242 -27.02 -6.32 10.78
CA GLY A 242 -28.11 -5.94 9.89
C GLY A 242 -27.62 -5.29 8.60
N LEU A 243 -26.61 -4.42 8.66
CA LEU A 243 -26.02 -3.81 7.47
C LEU A 243 -25.33 -4.87 6.56
N VAL A 244 -24.63 -5.85 7.15
CA VAL A 244 -24.01 -6.94 6.38
C VAL A 244 -25.08 -7.83 5.73
N ASP A 245 -26.18 -8.12 6.41
CA ASP A 245 -27.30 -8.85 5.82
C ASP A 245 -27.88 -8.09 4.61
N ALA A 246 -28.14 -6.79 4.76
CA ALA A 246 -28.64 -5.95 3.65
C ALA A 246 -27.65 -5.84 2.47
N LEU A 247 -26.34 -5.88 2.74
CA LEU A 247 -25.35 -5.94 1.69
C LEU A 247 -25.32 -7.28 0.95
N VAL A 248 -25.71 -8.37 1.61
CA VAL A 248 -25.88 -9.67 0.94
C VAL A 248 -27.14 -9.67 0.08
N ASP A 249 -28.24 -9.11 0.55
CA ASP A 249 -29.46 -8.97 -0.26
C ASP A 249 -29.16 -8.12 -1.52
N GLU A 250 -28.49 -6.99 -1.38
CA GLU A 250 -28.05 -6.15 -2.51
C GLU A 250 -27.11 -6.92 -3.47
N LEU A 251 -26.25 -7.79 -2.95
CA LEU A 251 -25.37 -8.63 -3.75
C LEU A 251 -26.20 -9.61 -4.61
N GLU A 252 -27.20 -10.27 -4.04
CA GLU A 252 -28.09 -11.19 -4.74
C GLU A 252 -28.86 -10.46 -5.85
N ASP A 253 -29.47 -9.32 -5.53
CA ASP A 253 -30.20 -8.48 -6.50
C ASP A 253 -29.32 -8.09 -7.68
N ARG A 254 -28.06 -7.74 -7.43
CA ARG A 254 -27.09 -7.40 -8.48
C ARG A 254 -26.64 -8.60 -9.31
N LEU A 255 -26.55 -9.79 -8.71
CA LEU A 255 -26.28 -11.02 -9.45
C LEU A 255 -27.44 -11.37 -10.38
N ASP A 256 -28.69 -11.21 -9.91
CA ASP A 256 -29.87 -11.41 -10.73
C ASP A 256 -29.96 -10.37 -11.88
N LEU A 257 -29.63 -9.11 -11.61
CA LEU A 257 -29.51 -8.08 -12.65
C LEU A 257 -28.50 -8.46 -13.74
N LEU A 258 -27.31 -8.96 -13.34
CA LEU A 258 -26.30 -9.43 -14.29
C LEU A 258 -26.80 -10.60 -15.10
N LYS A 259 -27.49 -11.56 -14.47
CA LYS A 259 -28.08 -12.74 -15.14
C LYS A 259 -29.17 -12.35 -16.14
N GLU A 260 -30.07 -11.44 -15.77
CA GLU A 260 -31.11 -10.92 -16.67
C GLU A 260 -30.50 -10.19 -17.87
N HIS A 261 -29.49 -9.35 -17.63
CA HIS A 261 -28.83 -8.60 -18.70
C HIS A 261 -28.06 -9.50 -19.66
N GLN A 262 -27.47 -10.56 -19.17
CA GLN A 262 -26.73 -11.49 -20.02
C GLN A 262 -27.60 -12.19 -21.04
N GLY A 263 -28.87 -12.54 -20.68
CA GLY A 263 -29.85 -13.16 -21.59
C GLY A 263 -29.25 -14.26 -22.45
N ILE A 264 -28.29 -15.05 -21.90
CA ILE A 264 -27.47 -15.98 -22.68
C ILE A 264 -28.33 -17.05 -23.29
N THR A 265 -28.43 -17.03 -24.63
CA THR A 265 -29.07 -18.03 -25.44
C THR A 265 -28.06 -18.65 -26.39
N ALA A 266 -28.40 -19.81 -26.97
CA ALA A 266 -27.57 -20.38 -28.03
C ALA A 266 -27.47 -19.38 -29.19
N GLY A 267 -26.30 -18.78 -29.41
CA GLY A 267 -26.04 -17.76 -30.43
C GLY A 267 -25.86 -16.34 -29.92
N THR A 268 -25.94 -16.11 -28.61
CA THR A 268 -25.55 -14.80 -28.03
C THR A 268 -24.08 -14.51 -28.35
N PRO A 269 -23.74 -13.36 -29.01
CA PRO A 269 -22.36 -13.02 -29.31
C PRO A 269 -21.54 -12.86 -28.02
N GLU A 270 -20.31 -13.41 -27.96
CA GLU A 270 -19.43 -13.35 -26.79
C GLU A 270 -19.17 -11.91 -26.34
N VAL A 271 -19.16 -10.96 -27.25
CA VAL A 271 -18.92 -9.51 -26.96
C VAL A 271 -20.08 -8.87 -26.17
N GLU A 272 -21.26 -9.47 -26.14
CA GLU A 272 -22.42 -8.99 -25.39
C GLU A 272 -22.48 -9.60 -23.99
N ILE A 273 -21.69 -10.64 -23.74
CA ILE A 273 -21.63 -11.30 -22.43
C ILE A 273 -20.78 -10.49 -21.48
N THR A 274 -21.35 -10.06 -20.37
CA THR A 274 -20.60 -9.40 -19.29
C THR A 274 -20.61 -10.23 -18.02
N SER A 275 -19.43 -10.40 -17.43
CA SER A 275 -19.26 -11.14 -16.15
C SER A 275 -19.26 -10.22 -14.94
N ASP A 276 -19.34 -8.91 -15.13
CA ASP A 276 -19.32 -7.93 -14.04
C ASP A 276 -20.10 -6.65 -14.40
N ILE A 277 -20.41 -5.84 -13.40
CA ILE A 277 -21.17 -4.59 -13.57
C ILE A 277 -20.48 -3.58 -14.49
N TRP A 278 -19.19 -3.71 -14.73
CA TRP A 278 -18.43 -2.75 -15.55
C TRP A 278 -18.70 -2.96 -17.06
N GLY A 279 -19.17 -4.13 -17.44
CA GLY A 279 -19.67 -4.42 -18.79
C GLY A 279 -21.09 -3.90 -19.04
N LEU A 280 -21.85 -3.59 -17.98
CA LEU A 280 -23.19 -3.03 -18.13
C LEU A 280 -23.18 -1.61 -18.72
N PRO A 281 -24.19 -1.21 -19.48
CA PRO A 281 -24.44 0.16 -19.87
C PRO A 281 -24.41 1.11 -18.67
N ALA A 282 -23.93 2.33 -18.86
CA ALA A 282 -23.70 3.26 -17.74
C ALA A 282 -24.98 3.60 -16.94
N ASP A 283 -26.11 3.66 -17.59
CA ASP A 283 -27.44 3.91 -17.02
C ASP A 283 -28.02 2.73 -16.23
N LYS A 284 -27.61 1.50 -16.55
CA LYS A 284 -28.02 0.27 -15.85
C LYS A 284 -27.00 -0.20 -14.79
N ARG A 285 -25.83 0.42 -14.75
CA ARG A 285 -24.76 0.01 -13.85
C ARG A 285 -25.05 0.42 -12.42
N PRO A 286 -25.15 -0.53 -11.47
CA PRO A 286 -25.27 -0.21 -10.05
C PRO A 286 -24.07 0.62 -9.56
N VAL A 287 -24.31 1.50 -8.59
CA VAL A 287 -23.26 2.28 -7.97
C VAL A 287 -22.36 1.35 -7.17
N PRO A 288 -21.01 1.42 -7.32
CA PRO A 288 -20.11 0.62 -6.50
C PRO A 288 -20.24 0.94 -5.01
N ILE A 289 -20.08 -0.08 -4.17
CA ILE A 289 -20.12 0.06 -2.71
C ILE A 289 -18.75 -0.31 -2.15
N VAL A 290 -18.19 0.51 -1.28
CA VAL A 290 -16.99 0.19 -0.49
C VAL A 290 -17.37 0.13 0.98
N VAL A 291 -17.21 -1.05 1.57
CA VAL A 291 -17.47 -1.31 2.99
C VAL A 291 -16.17 -1.08 3.76
N LEU A 292 -16.22 -0.19 4.74
CA LEU A 292 -15.07 0.26 5.53
C LEU A 292 -15.24 -0.25 6.98
N ILE A 293 -14.52 -1.30 7.36
CA ILE A 293 -14.54 -1.86 8.72
C ILE A 293 -13.31 -1.34 9.48
N ASP A 294 -13.54 -0.56 10.56
CA ASP A 294 -12.46 0.06 11.33
C ASP A 294 -11.66 -0.94 12.19
N GLU A 295 -12.36 -1.82 12.91
CA GLU A 295 -11.72 -2.82 13.75
C GLU A 295 -12.50 -4.14 13.67
N VAL A 296 -11.95 -5.09 12.95
CA VAL A 296 -12.62 -6.38 12.70
C VAL A 296 -12.81 -7.19 14.00
N ALA A 297 -11.92 -7.05 14.98
CA ALA A 297 -12.02 -7.78 16.23
C ALA A 297 -13.31 -7.47 16.99
N GLU A 298 -13.86 -6.25 16.88
CA GLU A 298 -15.13 -5.85 17.50
C GLU A 298 -16.32 -6.69 16.98
N LEU A 299 -16.26 -7.15 15.74
CA LEU A 299 -17.29 -8.00 15.13
C LEU A 299 -17.26 -9.44 15.68
N PHE A 300 -16.13 -9.86 16.22
CA PHE A 300 -15.92 -11.20 16.77
C PHE A 300 -16.12 -11.28 18.28
N MET A 301 -16.37 -10.14 18.98
CA MET A 301 -16.59 -10.13 20.42
C MET A 301 -17.87 -10.87 20.79
N VAL A 302 -17.74 -11.83 21.71
CA VAL A 302 -18.82 -12.70 22.19
C VAL A 302 -18.85 -12.64 23.72
N ALA A 303 -19.97 -12.20 24.28
CA ALA A 303 -20.23 -12.23 25.70
C ALA A 303 -21.39 -13.21 26.04
N THR A 304 -22.30 -13.42 25.10
CA THR A 304 -23.48 -14.26 25.25
C THR A 304 -23.62 -15.25 24.09
N ARG A 305 -24.48 -16.26 24.24
CA ARG A 305 -24.81 -17.18 23.15
C ARG A 305 -25.45 -16.45 21.95
N LYS A 306 -26.26 -15.42 22.19
CA LYS A 306 -26.83 -14.60 21.15
C LYS A 306 -25.74 -13.85 20.35
N ASP A 307 -24.71 -13.36 21.01
CA ASP A 307 -23.57 -12.75 20.35
C ASP A 307 -22.80 -13.74 19.47
N GLU A 308 -22.70 -15.00 19.92
CA GLU A 308 -22.06 -16.04 19.15
C GLU A 308 -22.82 -16.35 17.85
N GLU A 309 -24.13 -16.53 17.95
CA GLU A 309 -25.01 -16.76 16.78
C GLU A 309 -24.95 -15.57 15.79
N ARG A 310 -24.98 -14.32 16.29
CA ARG A 310 -24.81 -13.10 15.48
C ARG A 310 -23.46 -13.07 14.79
N ARG A 311 -22.37 -13.31 15.52
CA ARG A 311 -21.00 -13.35 14.97
C ARG A 311 -20.90 -14.39 13.85
N ASP A 312 -21.32 -15.63 14.08
CA ASP A 312 -21.20 -16.73 13.12
C ASP A 312 -21.99 -16.44 11.84
N ARG A 313 -23.19 -15.86 11.96
CA ARG A 313 -23.97 -15.39 10.83
C ARG A 313 -23.25 -14.28 10.07
N MET A 314 -22.84 -13.23 10.74
CA MET A 314 -22.18 -12.07 10.12
C MET A 314 -20.86 -12.47 9.43
N VAL A 315 -20.04 -13.33 10.05
CA VAL A 315 -18.79 -13.82 9.45
C VAL A 315 -19.09 -14.64 8.19
N THR A 316 -20.13 -15.49 8.23
CA THR A 316 -20.57 -16.26 7.06
C THR A 316 -20.99 -15.33 5.91
N GLN A 317 -21.72 -14.27 6.21
CA GLN A 317 -22.15 -13.27 5.22
C GLN A 317 -20.96 -12.47 4.66
N LEU A 318 -20.02 -12.06 5.50
CA LEU A 318 -18.80 -11.39 5.06
C LEU A 318 -17.95 -12.28 4.13
N ILE A 319 -17.86 -13.58 4.42
CA ILE A 319 -17.19 -14.54 3.53
C ILE A 319 -17.92 -14.62 2.19
N ARG A 320 -19.27 -14.70 2.20
CA ARG A 320 -20.08 -14.71 0.97
C ARG A 320 -19.86 -13.44 0.13
N ILE A 321 -19.88 -12.26 0.76
CA ILE A 321 -19.54 -11.00 0.10
C ILE A 321 -18.15 -11.11 -0.51
N ALA A 322 -17.13 -11.51 0.26
CA ALA A 322 -15.76 -11.56 -0.23
C ALA A 322 -15.53 -12.53 -1.39
N GLN A 323 -16.34 -13.59 -1.49
CA GLN A 323 -16.26 -14.59 -2.57
C GLN A 323 -16.97 -14.15 -3.85
N LEU A 324 -18.10 -13.47 -3.76
CA LEU A 324 -19.02 -13.25 -4.88
C LEU A 324 -19.08 -11.80 -5.37
N SER A 325 -18.78 -10.83 -4.50
CA SER A 325 -19.15 -9.43 -4.74
C SER A 325 -18.25 -8.65 -5.68
N ARG A 326 -17.12 -9.22 -6.11
CA ARG A 326 -16.22 -8.58 -7.11
C ARG A 326 -16.99 -8.23 -8.38
N ALA A 327 -17.79 -9.17 -8.88
CA ALA A 327 -18.55 -9.02 -10.11
C ALA A 327 -19.63 -7.94 -10.00
N VAL A 328 -20.21 -7.77 -8.82
CA VAL A 328 -21.32 -6.84 -8.56
C VAL A 328 -20.88 -5.51 -7.95
N GLY A 329 -19.55 -5.28 -7.81
CA GLY A 329 -19.00 -3.99 -7.40
C GLY A 329 -19.18 -3.66 -5.92
N ILE A 330 -19.19 -4.67 -5.02
CA ILE A 330 -19.15 -4.47 -3.57
C ILE A 330 -17.75 -4.88 -3.08
N TYR A 331 -17.07 -4.01 -2.37
CA TYR A 331 -15.67 -4.15 -2.01
C TYR A 331 -15.47 -4.01 -0.51
N LEU A 332 -14.55 -4.80 0.08
CA LEU A 332 -14.27 -4.78 1.52
C LEU A 332 -12.91 -4.16 1.80
N GLU A 333 -12.86 -3.20 2.72
CA GLU A 333 -11.67 -2.66 3.37
C GLU A 333 -11.74 -2.97 4.85
N ILE A 334 -11.05 -4.01 5.28
CA ILE A 334 -11.09 -4.50 6.65
C ILE A 334 -9.83 -4.07 7.39
N CYS A 335 -9.99 -3.35 8.49
CA CYS A 335 -8.90 -2.99 9.38
C CYS A 335 -8.95 -3.81 10.67
N GLY A 336 -7.76 -4.03 11.27
CA GLY A 336 -7.65 -4.70 12.56
C GLY A 336 -6.25 -4.62 13.15
N GLN A 337 -6.13 -4.96 14.43
CA GLN A 337 -4.83 -5.10 15.06
C GLN A 337 -4.26 -6.50 14.82
N ARG A 338 -5.10 -7.51 14.88
CA ARG A 338 -4.81 -8.92 14.58
C ARG A 338 -5.99 -9.53 13.84
N PHE A 339 -5.71 -10.54 13.02
CA PHE A 339 -6.76 -11.28 12.33
C PHE A 339 -6.36 -12.75 12.17
N GLY A 340 -6.40 -13.47 13.26
CA GLY A 340 -6.06 -14.89 13.34
C GLY A 340 -7.21 -15.77 13.80
N SER A 341 -6.95 -17.05 13.96
CA SER A 341 -7.92 -18.05 14.41
C SER A 341 -8.45 -17.79 15.83
N GLU A 342 -7.71 -17.01 16.62
CA GLU A 342 -8.10 -16.60 17.97
C GLU A 342 -9.36 -15.73 18.02
N LEU A 343 -9.72 -15.08 16.92
CA LEU A 343 -10.96 -14.29 16.84
C LEU A 343 -12.20 -15.18 16.81
N GLY A 344 -12.10 -16.41 16.31
CA GLY A 344 -13.20 -17.34 16.28
C GLY A 344 -13.43 -18.02 14.92
N ARG A 345 -14.56 -18.75 14.84
CA ARG A 345 -14.91 -19.54 13.67
C ARG A 345 -15.01 -18.67 12.42
N GLY A 346 -14.43 -19.12 11.30
CA GLY A 346 -14.50 -18.44 10.00
C GLY A 346 -13.48 -17.31 9.80
N ALA A 347 -12.79 -16.83 10.85
CA ALA A 347 -11.83 -15.74 10.77
C ALA A 347 -10.73 -15.98 9.72
N THR A 348 -10.11 -17.16 9.74
CA THR A 348 -9.05 -17.52 8.78
C THR A 348 -9.59 -17.68 7.35
N MET A 349 -10.82 -18.15 7.19
CA MET A 349 -11.46 -18.26 5.88
C MET A 349 -11.75 -16.87 5.29
N LEU A 350 -12.30 -15.94 6.09
CA LEU A 350 -12.51 -14.57 5.67
C LEU A 350 -11.18 -13.90 5.32
N ARG A 351 -10.16 -14.04 6.17
CA ARG A 351 -8.82 -13.51 5.90
C ARG A 351 -8.24 -14.00 4.57
N ALA A 352 -8.44 -15.25 4.22
CA ALA A 352 -7.94 -15.83 2.97
C ALA A 352 -8.57 -15.20 1.72
N GLN A 353 -9.79 -14.65 1.81
CA GLN A 353 -10.46 -13.97 0.70
C GLN A 353 -9.94 -12.52 0.50
N LEU A 354 -9.29 -11.95 1.50
CA LEU A 354 -8.78 -10.57 1.44
C LEU A 354 -7.42 -10.57 0.76
N THR A 355 -7.37 -10.42 -0.55
CA THR A 355 -6.15 -10.56 -1.36
C THR A 355 -5.24 -9.34 -1.35
N GLY A 356 -5.76 -8.16 -1.05
CA GLY A 356 -4.96 -6.95 -0.79
C GLY A 356 -4.49 -6.92 0.65
N ARG A 357 -3.21 -6.65 0.88
CA ARG A 357 -2.62 -6.65 2.23
C ARG A 357 -1.82 -5.37 2.49
N VAL A 358 -2.10 -4.75 3.63
CA VAL A 358 -1.32 -3.61 4.13
C VAL A 358 -1.01 -3.86 5.60
N VAL A 359 0.27 -4.01 5.94
CA VAL A 359 0.71 -4.28 7.30
C VAL A 359 1.57 -3.12 7.77
N HIS A 360 1.02 -2.34 8.68
CA HIS A 360 1.73 -1.30 9.42
C HIS A 360 2.64 -1.92 10.47
N ARG A 361 3.30 -1.10 11.32
CA ARG A 361 4.06 -1.59 12.45
C ARG A 361 3.18 -2.54 13.28
N VAL A 362 3.70 -3.70 13.58
CA VAL A 362 3.09 -4.73 14.44
C VAL A 362 3.95 -4.98 15.67
N ASN A 363 3.36 -5.55 16.72
CA ASN A 363 4.05 -5.81 17.99
C ASN A 363 4.78 -7.16 17.98
N ASP A 364 4.38 -8.07 17.11
CA ASP A 364 4.89 -9.44 17.04
C ASP A 364 4.96 -9.95 15.60
N LYS A 365 5.82 -10.94 15.38
CA LYS A 365 6.04 -11.58 14.09
C LYS A 365 4.81 -12.32 13.59
N GLN A 366 4.05 -12.93 14.50
CA GLN A 366 2.85 -13.70 14.14
C GLN A 366 1.79 -12.81 13.47
N THR A 367 1.60 -11.59 13.98
CA THR A 367 0.69 -10.61 13.33
C THR A 367 1.17 -10.23 11.94
N ALA A 368 2.49 -10.06 11.73
CA ALA A 368 3.03 -9.83 10.39
C ALA A 368 2.82 -11.03 9.47
N GLU A 369 2.98 -12.24 9.97
CA GLU A 369 2.71 -13.48 9.24
C GLU A 369 1.22 -13.62 8.87
N MET A 370 0.30 -13.27 9.77
CA MET A 370 -1.13 -13.24 9.48
C MET A 370 -1.47 -12.30 8.31
N GLY A 371 -0.75 -11.18 8.23
CA GLY A 371 -0.98 -10.18 7.18
C GLY A 371 -0.29 -10.49 5.86
N LEU A 372 0.95 -11.01 5.88
CA LEU A 372 1.81 -11.10 4.70
C LEU A 372 2.31 -12.51 4.40
N GLY A 373 2.24 -13.44 5.37
CA GLY A 373 2.88 -14.76 5.26
C GLY A 373 2.43 -15.57 4.05
N ASP A 374 1.14 -15.50 3.71
CA ASP A 374 0.55 -16.22 2.58
C ASP A 374 0.85 -15.56 1.21
N ILE A 375 1.28 -14.29 1.21
CA ILE A 375 1.39 -13.47 -0.01
C ILE A 375 2.84 -13.11 -0.30
N ALA A 376 3.58 -12.66 0.72
CA ALA A 376 4.96 -12.19 0.60
C ALA A 376 5.74 -12.55 1.87
N PRO A 377 6.18 -13.80 2.05
CA PRO A 377 6.87 -14.25 3.26
C PRO A 377 8.12 -13.43 3.60
N GLU A 378 8.86 -12.99 2.59
CA GLU A 378 10.05 -12.14 2.75
C GLU A 378 9.71 -10.75 3.29
N ALA A 379 8.50 -10.26 3.05
CA ALA A 379 8.02 -8.97 3.53
C ALA A 379 7.68 -8.97 5.03
N VAL A 380 7.45 -10.15 5.63
CA VAL A 380 7.17 -10.32 7.07
C VAL A 380 8.29 -9.71 7.91
N SER A 381 9.54 -10.02 7.57
CA SER A 381 10.70 -9.48 8.29
C SER A 381 10.80 -7.95 8.18
N VAL A 382 10.37 -7.39 7.06
CA VAL A 382 10.37 -5.93 6.84
C VAL A 382 9.29 -5.26 7.70
N ALA A 383 8.09 -5.84 7.78
CA ALA A 383 7.00 -5.30 8.59
C ALA A 383 7.35 -5.27 10.09
N THR A 384 8.04 -6.30 10.60
CA THR A 384 8.47 -6.35 12.01
C THR A 384 9.56 -5.34 12.37
N THR A 385 10.28 -4.80 11.37
CA THR A 385 11.36 -3.82 11.59
C THR A 385 10.90 -2.37 11.43
N ILE A 386 9.61 -2.11 11.23
CA ILE A 386 9.08 -0.74 11.15
C ILE A 386 9.20 -0.04 12.51
N PRO A 387 9.97 1.06 12.61
CA PRO A 387 10.21 1.71 13.90
C PRO A 387 8.96 2.47 14.41
N PRO A 388 8.80 2.58 15.76
CA PRO A 388 7.64 3.23 16.37
C PRO A 388 7.47 4.72 16.02
N ASP A 389 8.57 5.42 15.78
CA ASP A 389 8.63 6.84 15.45
C ASP A 389 8.23 7.16 14.01
N ARG A 390 7.80 6.14 13.25
CA ARG A 390 7.38 6.27 11.84
C ARG A 390 5.94 5.83 11.57
N PRO A 391 4.94 6.47 12.19
CA PRO A 391 3.55 6.14 11.88
C PRO A 391 3.23 6.34 10.41
N GLY A 392 2.32 5.52 9.89
CA GLY A 392 1.93 5.50 8.49
C GLY A 392 2.85 4.70 7.57
N VAL A 393 4.04 4.28 8.02
CA VAL A 393 4.85 3.31 7.27
C VAL A 393 4.17 1.95 7.34
N ALA A 394 4.12 1.27 6.21
CA ALA A 394 3.57 -0.09 6.09
C ALA A 394 4.29 -0.87 4.99
N VAL A 395 4.05 -2.16 4.97
CA VAL A 395 4.35 -3.05 3.86
C VAL A 395 3.03 -3.41 3.18
N ALA A 396 2.94 -3.14 1.89
CA ALA A 396 1.79 -3.51 1.07
C ALA A 396 2.16 -4.63 0.11
N GLY A 397 1.31 -5.63 0.02
CA GLY A 397 1.45 -6.77 -0.90
C GLY A 397 0.09 -7.24 -1.43
N ASP A 398 0.11 -8.10 -2.41
CA ASP A 398 -1.08 -8.71 -2.99
C ASP A 398 -0.80 -10.13 -3.49
N SER A 399 -1.85 -10.81 -3.97
CA SER A 399 -1.77 -12.19 -4.45
C SER A 399 -0.85 -12.42 -5.66
N SER A 400 -0.29 -11.37 -6.26
CA SER A 400 0.75 -11.53 -7.30
C SER A 400 2.14 -11.85 -6.73
N GLY A 401 2.28 -11.85 -5.39
CA GLY A 401 3.56 -11.98 -4.69
C GLY A 401 4.39 -10.70 -4.69
N GLY A 402 3.91 -9.64 -5.35
CA GLY A 402 4.56 -8.34 -5.35
C GLY A 402 4.32 -7.58 -4.05
N TRP A 403 5.36 -6.99 -3.47
CA TRP A 403 5.23 -6.16 -2.29
C TRP A 403 6.10 -4.90 -2.36
N SER A 404 5.80 -3.92 -1.54
CA SER A 404 6.59 -2.70 -1.40
C SER A 404 6.38 -2.04 -0.06
N ARG A 405 7.41 -1.35 0.43
CA ARG A 405 7.23 -0.42 1.54
C ARG A 405 6.51 0.82 1.05
N ILE A 406 5.53 1.24 1.84
CA ILE A 406 4.74 2.44 1.58
C ILE A 406 4.73 3.34 2.81
N ARG A 407 4.37 4.59 2.62
CA ARG A 407 3.98 5.47 3.72
C ARG A 407 2.80 6.33 3.32
N THR A 408 1.79 6.31 4.17
CA THR A 408 0.59 7.14 4.04
C THR A 408 0.91 8.57 4.46
N PRO A 409 0.46 9.60 3.72
CA PRO A 409 0.54 10.98 4.15
C PRO A 409 -0.23 11.21 5.45
N GLN A 410 0.30 12.05 6.32
CA GLN A 410 -0.42 12.49 7.50
C GLN A 410 -1.59 13.37 7.06
N ILE A 411 -2.78 13.09 7.60
CA ILE A 411 -4.00 13.85 7.35
C ILE A 411 -4.85 13.92 8.63
N SER A 412 -5.38 15.07 8.93
CA SER A 412 -6.26 15.27 10.09
C SER A 412 -7.70 14.82 9.80
N ILE A 413 -8.45 14.54 10.87
CA ILE A 413 -9.88 14.23 10.75
C ILE A 413 -10.62 15.42 10.12
N SER A 414 -10.29 16.64 10.52
CA SER A 414 -10.93 17.87 10.04
C SER A 414 -10.71 18.08 8.52
N GLU A 415 -9.52 17.79 8.01
CA GLU A 415 -9.24 17.86 6.57
C GLU A 415 -10.09 16.85 5.78
N VAL A 416 -10.20 15.61 6.25
CA VAL A 416 -11.01 14.58 5.58
C VAL A 416 -12.49 14.93 5.66
N ALA A 417 -12.97 15.37 6.85
CA ALA A 417 -14.35 15.81 7.01
C ALA A 417 -14.72 17.00 6.10
N ALA A 418 -13.79 17.94 5.90
CA ALA A 418 -13.98 19.05 4.96
C ALA A 418 -14.14 18.54 3.51
N VAL A 419 -13.30 17.58 3.09
CA VAL A 419 -13.43 16.96 1.77
C VAL A 419 -14.75 16.18 1.66
N CYS A 420 -15.16 15.45 2.70
CA CYS A 420 -16.45 14.74 2.73
C CYS A 420 -17.64 15.71 2.58
N ARG A 421 -17.61 16.85 3.26
CA ARG A 421 -18.65 17.89 3.09
C ARG A 421 -18.65 18.49 1.68
N GLN A 422 -17.48 18.77 1.12
CA GLN A 422 -17.33 19.29 -0.24
C GLN A 422 -17.97 18.38 -1.28
N PHE A 423 -17.81 17.08 -1.13
CA PHE A 423 -18.31 16.06 -2.07
C PHE A 423 -19.58 15.34 -1.57
N ALA A 424 -20.29 15.88 -0.58
CA ALA A 424 -21.51 15.29 -0.03
C ALA A 424 -22.59 15.04 -1.12
N HIS A 425 -22.64 15.91 -2.12
CA HIS A 425 -23.56 15.78 -3.27
C HIS A 425 -23.32 14.54 -4.14
N LEU A 426 -22.15 13.92 -4.03
CA LEU A 426 -21.81 12.66 -4.71
C LEU A 426 -22.23 11.42 -3.92
N THR A 427 -22.80 11.57 -2.72
CA THR A 427 -23.23 10.43 -1.89
C THR A 427 -24.42 9.75 -2.57
N PRO A 428 -24.27 8.50 -3.02
CA PRO A 428 -25.35 7.80 -3.68
C PRO A 428 -26.44 7.40 -2.69
N ASP A 429 -27.65 7.36 -3.17
CA ASP A 429 -28.72 6.65 -2.50
C ASP A 429 -28.69 5.18 -2.93
N VAL A 430 -28.62 4.28 -1.96
CA VAL A 430 -28.65 2.83 -2.15
C VAL A 430 -29.77 2.31 -1.24
N PRO A 431 -30.94 1.98 -1.79
CA PRO A 431 -32.13 1.64 -0.99
C PRO A 431 -31.89 0.52 0.01
N ALA A 432 -31.15 -0.52 -0.35
CA ALA A 432 -30.85 -1.66 0.53
C ALA A 432 -30.18 -1.27 1.85
N ILE A 433 -29.34 -0.23 1.85
CA ILE A 433 -28.59 0.21 3.03
C ILE A 433 -29.09 1.55 3.60
N ALA A 434 -30.19 2.08 3.11
CA ALA A 434 -30.72 3.39 3.50
C ALA A 434 -31.10 3.48 4.98
N ALA A 435 -31.48 2.37 5.61
CA ALA A 435 -31.83 2.32 7.03
C ALA A 435 -30.67 2.72 7.96
N TRP A 436 -29.42 2.59 7.51
CA TRP A 436 -28.19 2.97 8.24
C TRP A 436 -27.61 4.32 7.81
N ARG A 437 -28.35 5.09 7.02
CA ARG A 437 -27.87 6.40 6.58
C ARG A 437 -27.65 7.33 7.78
N PRO A 438 -26.44 7.90 7.97
CA PRO A 438 -26.20 8.80 9.06
C PRO A 438 -27.08 10.04 8.94
N VAL A 439 -27.76 10.40 10.02
CA VAL A 439 -28.45 11.69 10.08
C VAL A 439 -27.35 12.76 10.12
N ALA A 440 -27.29 13.62 9.10
CA ALA A 440 -26.38 14.75 9.13
C ALA A 440 -26.69 15.57 10.39
N PRO A 441 -25.70 15.91 11.24
CA PRO A 441 -25.94 16.83 12.32
C PRO A 441 -26.55 18.10 11.70
N ALA A 442 -27.69 18.53 12.22
CA ALA A 442 -28.26 19.84 11.87
C ALA A 442 -27.10 20.83 11.99
N ILE A 443 -26.86 21.62 10.94
CA ILE A 443 -25.84 22.67 10.98
C ILE A 443 -26.31 23.60 12.08
N SER A 444 -25.79 23.39 13.32
CA SER A 444 -25.95 24.38 14.38
C SER A 444 -25.27 25.64 13.89
N ASP A 445 -25.97 26.73 13.93
CA ASP A 445 -25.48 28.07 13.58
C ASP A 445 -24.08 28.25 14.21
N PRO A 446 -23.10 28.85 13.50
CA PRO A 446 -21.78 29.13 14.09
C PRO A 446 -21.81 29.87 15.41
N ALA A 447 -22.98 30.47 15.78
CA ALA A 447 -23.25 31.15 17.05
C ALA A 447 -23.36 30.15 18.22
N ASP A 448 -23.70 28.88 18.02
CA ASP A 448 -23.92 27.87 19.08
C ASP A 448 -22.70 27.00 19.38
N ALA A 449 -21.54 27.31 18.81
CA ALA A 449 -20.30 26.61 19.14
C ALA A 449 -19.92 26.89 20.59
N PRO A 450 -19.81 25.88 21.49
CA PRO A 450 -19.40 26.11 22.87
C PRO A 450 -18.03 26.78 22.85
N SER A 451 -17.93 27.97 23.43
CA SER A 451 -16.68 28.71 23.55
C SER A 451 -15.68 27.81 24.32
N LEU A 452 -14.59 27.43 23.68
CA LEU A 452 -13.48 26.75 24.35
C LEU A 452 -12.93 27.72 25.41
N VAL A 453 -13.39 27.57 26.64
CA VAL A 453 -12.81 28.24 27.80
C VAL A 453 -11.35 27.81 27.89
N LYS A 454 -10.43 28.73 27.59
CA LYS A 454 -9.00 28.50 27.80
C LYS A 454 -8.77 28.15 29.28
N PRO A 455 -8.06 27.04 29.58
CA PRO A 455 -7.70 26.74 30.95
C PRO A 455 -6.89 27.93 31.52
N LYS A 456 -7.29 28.41 32.72
CA LYS A 456 -6.51 29.42 33.45
C LYS A 456 -5.08 28.89 33.67
N PRO A 457 -4.05 29.74 33.52
CA PRO A 457 -2.69 29.34 33.88
C PRO A 457 -2.66 29.04 35.37
N VAL A 458 -2.14 27.87 35.73
CA VAL A 458 -1.79 27.54 37.12
C VAL A 458 -0.60 28.41 37.48
N THR A 459 -0.81 29.37 38.37
CA THR A 459 0.25 30.10 39.04
C THR A 459 0.83 29.20 40.11
N GLU A 460 2.05 28.79 39.90
CA GLU A 460 3.12 28.68 40.92
C GLU A 460 4.44 28.87 40.22
#